data_5fbac065cdf67f155ae6a7c80835c109
#
_entry.id   5fbac065cdf67f155ae6a7c80835c109
#
_cell.length_a   1.000
_cell.length_b   1.000
_cell.length_c   1.000
_cell.angle_alpha   90.00
_cell.angle_beta   90.00
_cell.angle_gamma   90.00
#
_symmetry.space_group_name_H-M   'P 1'
#
loop_
_entity.id
_entity.type
_entity.pdbx_description
1 polymer ?
#
loop_
_entity_poly.entity_id
_entity_poly.type
_entity_poly.pdbx_seq_one_letter_code
_entity_poly.pdbx_strand_id
1 'polypeptide(L)'
;ANGAGCDIYVTLHMNAAGAASAGGTEVWLYDASNQTMNTIASNICNNFAGKGFTNRGVKYSSGYHDLNASNMPGMIVETLFCTGTDDVARYRSLGTKGIAEPIAKAIDSRASACSEQKNNQNTGIEQEGEEEMKCLFTVEGKGAVYYFDGQKVITLGHPDELKIIQQIYKDNNGKDMPCYKWSPKAPWYARLMSVIYSKETTSI
;
A
#
# COMPACT_ATOMS: atom_id res chain seq x y z
N ALA A 1 14.47 -0.59 -12.38
CA ALA A 1 14.31 0.78 -12.88
C ALA A 1 15.11 1.02 -14.16
N ASN A 2 16.44 0.74 -14.18
CA ASN A 2 17.34 1.07 -15.29
C ASN A 2 16.92 0.55 -16.68
N GLY A 3 16.23 -0.57 -16.77
CA GLY A 3 15.70 -1.12 -18.02
C GLY A 3 14.30 -0.66 -18.41
N ALA A 4 13.65 0.19 -17.61
CA ALA A 4 12.25 0.57 -17.80
C ALA A 4 12.05 1.89 -18.58
N GLY A 5 13.12 2.66 -18.84
CA GLY A 5 13.05 3.95 -19.56
C GLY A 5 12.28 5.03 -18.80
N CYS A 6 12.35 5.04 -17.45
CA CYS A 6 11.68 6.01 -16.61
C CYS A 6 12.46 7.32 -16.55
N ASP A 7 11.76 8.45 -16.40
CA ASP A 7 12.36 9.77 -16.24
C ASP A 7 12.92 10.01 -14.85
N ILE A 8 12.31 9.42 -13.83
CA ILE A 8 12.74 9.49 -12.43
C ILE A 8 12.56 8.13 -11.74
N TYR A 9 13.33 7.90 -10.70
CA TYR A 9 13.22 6.76 -9.79
C TYR A 9 12.86 7.23 -8.39
N VAL A 10 11.86 6.64 -7.78
CA VAL A 10 11.42 6.95 -6.41
C VAL A 10 11.33 5.67 -5.61
N THR A 11 12.09 5.58 -4.53
CA THR A 11 11.95 4.50 -3.56
C THR A 11 11.33 5.02 -2.27
N LEU A 12 10.38 4.25 -1.72
CA LEU A 12 9.63 4.61 -0.52
C LEU A 12 10.10 3.80 0.66
N HIS A 13 10.49 4.50 1.70
CA HIS A 13 10.99 3.92 2.94
C HIS A 13 10.24 4.45 4.16
N MET A 14 10.41 3.78 5.28
CA MET A 14 10.08 4.26 6.62
C MET A 14 11.34 4.25 7.46
N ASN A 15 11.66 5.39 8.04
CA ASN A 15 12.80 5.56 8.92
C ASN A 15 12.57 4.88 10.28
N ALA A 16 13.65 4.66 11.02
CA ALA A 16 13.60 4.12 12.37
C ALA A 16 14.64 4.79 13.28
N ALA A 17 14.30 4.94 14.55
CA ALA A 17 15.21 5.43 15.58
C ALA A 17 14.93 4.73 16.92
N GLY A 18 15.91 4.75 17.82
CA GLY A 18 15.74 4.21 19.17
C GLY A 18 14.79 5.02 20.06
N ALA A 19 14.60 6.31 19.77
CA ALA A 19 13.70 7.18 20.53
C ALA A 19 12.28 7.15 19.91
N ALA A 20 11.27 6.82 20.71
CA ALA A 20 9.87 6.82 20.27
C ALA A 20 9.33 8.23 19.92
N SER A 21 10.03 9.29 20.30
CA SER A 21 9.74 10.68 19.92
C SER A 21 10.34 11.08 18.57
N ALA A 22 11.15 10.22 17.94
CA ALA A 22 11.67 10.50 16.60
C ALA A 22 10.54 10.47 15.58
N GLY A 23 10.52 11.43 14.66
CA GLY A 23 9.47 11.53 13.67
C GLY A 23 9.80 12.50 12.54
N GLY A 24 8.95 12.45 11.53
CA GLY A 24 8.97 13.37 10.39
C GLY A 24 9.41 12.73 9.08
N THR A 25 9.29 13.52 8.03
CA THR A 25 9.59 13.13 6.65
C THR A 25 10.88 13.78 6.17
N GLU A 26 11.71 13.03 5.51
CA GLU A 26 12.92 13.52 4.83
C GLU A 26 13.04 12.86 3.44
N VAL A 27 13.70 13.55 2.53
CA VAL A 27 13.96 13.02 1.18
C VAL A 27 15.46 13.09 0.91
N TRP A 28 16.03 11.98 0.49
CA TRP A 28 17.44 11.88 0.12
C TRP A 28 17.60 11.92 -1.40
N LEU A 29 18.50 12.76 -1.85
CA LEU A 29 18.96 12.87 -3.23
C LEU A 29 20.45 12.52 -3.31
N TYR A 30 20.93 12.18 -4.52
CA TYR A 30 22.36 11.93 -4.73
C TYR A 30 23.20 13.17 -4.40
N ASP A 31 22.85 14.33 -4.98
CA ASP A 31 23.44 15.62 -4.74
C ASP A 31 22.44 16.78 -5.01
N ALA A 32 22.90 18.01 -4.88
CA ALA A 32 22.09 19.20 -5.07
C ALA A 32 22.04 19.72 -6.54
N SER A 33 22.66 19.04 -7.49
CA SER A 33 22.85 19.57 -8.85
C SER A 33 21.56 19.59 -9.66
N ASN A 34 20.63 18.65 -9.43
CA ASN A 34 19.37 18.56 -10.16
C ASN A 34 18.27 19.41 -9.51
N GLN A 35 18.06 20.64 -10.04
CA GLN A 35 17.07 21.57 -9.51
C GLN A 35 15.63 21.04 -9.53
N THR A 36 15.23 20.25 -10.54
CA THR A 36 13.91 19.64 -10.62
C THR A 36 13.70 18.65 -9.48
N MET A 37 14.67 17.76 -9.25
CA MET A 37 14.60 16.79 -8.16
C MET A 37 14.57 17.48 -6.79
N ASN A 38 15.35 18.55 -6.60
CA ASN A 38 15.31 19.35 -5.38
C ASN A 38 13.94 19.97 -5.13
N THR A 39 13.29 20.48 -6.18
CA THR A 39 11.95 21.04 -6.08
C THR A 39 10.92 19.98 -5.70
N ILE A 40 10.94 18.82 -6.36
CA ILE A 40 10.04 17.69 -6.05
C ILE A 40 10.25 17.23 -4.61
N ALA A 41 11.51 17.02 -4.19
CA ALA A 41 11.85 16.56 -2.85
C ALA A 41 11.39 17.54 -1.76
N SER A 42 11.59 18.85 -2.00
CA SER A 42 11.12 19.90 -1.08
C SER A 42 9.60 19.94 -0.98
N ASN A 43 8.90 19.78 -2.12
CA ASN A 43 7.45 19.72 -2.15
C ASN A 43 6.91 18.49 -1.41
N ILE A 44 7.55 17.33 -1.51
CA ILE A 44 7.20 16.14 -0.73
C ILE A 44 7.26 16.48 0.76
N CYS A 45 8.40 16.99 1.26
CA CYS A 45 8.56 17.34 2.66
C CYS A 45 7.52 18.36 3.15
N ASN A 46 7.20 19.37 2.32
CA ASN A 46 6.21 20.39 2.64
C ASN A 46 4.78 19.82 2.66
N ASN A 47 4.45 18.93 1.70
CA ASN A 47 3.15 18.29 1.65
C ASN A 47 2.90 17.40 2.86
N PHE A 48 3.92 16.66 3.33
CA PHE A 48 3.85 15.89 4.56
C PHE A 48 3.73 16.78 5.81
N ALA A 49 4.42 17.93 5.82
CA ALA A 49 4.24 18.91 6.90
C ALA A 49 2.80 19.43 6.97
N GLY A 50 2.16 19.64 5.82
CA GLY A 50 0.72 19.96 5.73
C GLY A 50 -0.20 18.88 6.28
N LYS A 51 0.28 17.63 6.40
CA LYS A 51 -0.42 16.50 7.05
C LYS A 51 -0.04 16.34 8.54
N GLY A 52 0.79 17.22 9.08
CA GLY A 52 1.22 17.24 10.48
C GLY A 52 2.51 16.48 10.79
N PHE A 53 3.21 15.93 9.80
CA PHE A 53 4.54 15.36 10.01
C PHE A 53 5.61 16.45 10.15
N THR A 54 6.65 16.20 10.91
CA THR A 54 7.80 17.10 10.99
C THR A 54 8.53 17.13 9.64
N ASN A 55 8.73 18.32 9.07
CA ASN A 55 9.56 18.49 7.88
C ASN A 55 11.04 18.44 8.28
N ARG A 56 11.74 17.37 7.90
CA ARG A 56 13.18 17.16 8.15
C ARG A 56 14.05 17.60 6.97
N GLY A 57 13.40 18.00 5.87
CA GLY A 57 14.03 18.57 4.69
C GLY A 57 14.66 17.57 3.72
N VAL A 58 15.29 18.14 2.71
CA VAL A 58 16.05 17.42 1.69
C VAL A 58 17.47 17.19 2.18
N LYS A 59 17.99 16.01 1.95
CA LYS A 59 19.33 15.56 2.31
C LYS A 59 20.04 14.97 1.10
N TYR A 60 21.37 14.90 1.17
CA TYR A 60 22.18 14.45 0.05
C TYR A 60 23.16 13.35 0.49
N SER A 61 23.27 12.32 -0.34
CA SER A 61 24.25 11.25 -0.14
C SER A 61 24.51 10.49 -1.44
N SER A 62 25.76 10.42 -1.83
CA SER A 62 26.22 9.56 -2.93
C SER A 62 26.47 8.11 -2.47
N GLY A 63 26.35 7.83 -1.16
CA GLY A 63 26.64 6.51 -0.59
C GLY A 63 25.48 5.51 -0.68
N TYR A 64 24.25 5.97 -0.94
CA TYR A 64 23.12 5.08 -1.05
C TYR A 64 23.07 4.40 -2.42
N HIS A 65 22.98 3.06 -2.42
CA HIS A 65 22.93 2.27 -3.62
C HIS A 65 21.79 2.70 -4.56
N ASP A 66 20.62 2.93 -4.03
CA ASP A 66 19.42 3.34 -4.78
C ASP A 66 19.61 4.65 -5.53
N LEU A 67 20.47 5.52 -5.05
CA LEU A 67 20.75 6.81 -5.66
C LEU A 67 21.91 6.76 -6.66
N ASN A 68 22.96 5.97 -6.37
CA ASN A 68 24.16 5.93 -7.21
C ASN A 68 24.11 4.89 -8.31
N ALA A 69 23.27 3.84 -8.19
CA ALA A 69 23.15 2.76 -9.18
C ALA A 69 22.01 2.98 -10.18
N SER A 70 21.23 4.04 -10.04
CA SER A 70 20.18 4.38 -11.00
C SER A 70 20.72 5.20 -12.17
N ASN A 71 20.30 4.86 -13.40
CA ASN A 71 20.67 5.59 -14.62
C ASN A 71 19.83 6.85 -14.85
N MET A 72 18.79 7.05 -14.04
CA MET A 72 17.93 8.23 -14.03
C MET A 72 18.03 8.93 -12.67
N PRO A 73 17.62 10.21 -12.58
CA PRO A 73 17.54 10.91 -11.31
C PRO A 73 16.68 10.14 -10.32
N GLY A 74 17.22 9.87 -9.12
CA GLY A 74 16.56 9.07 -8.08
C GLY A 74 16.34 9.85 -6.80
N MET A 75 15.35 9.42 -6.01
CA MET A 75 15.15 9.88 -4.63
C MET A 75 14.72 8.74 -3.71
N ILE A 76 15.14 8.82 -2.44
CA ILE A 76 14.65 8.00 -1.34
C ILE A 76 13.72 8.88 -0.50
N VAL A 77 12.47 8.49 -0.38
CA VAL A 77 11.48 9.19 0.46
C VAL A 77 11.31 8.42 1.76
N GLU A 78 11.89 8.94 2.83
CA GLU A 78 11.63 8.47 4.19
C GLU A 78 10.34 9.13 4.68
N THR A 79 9.23 8.43 4.49
CA THR A 79 7.88 8.98 4.66
C THR A 79 7.56 9.34 6.10
N LEU A 80 8.00 8.53 7.05
CA LEU A 80 7.75 8.65 8.48
C LEU A 80 8.70 7.74 9.28
N PHE A 81 8.73 7.88 10.60
CA PHE A 81 9.42 6.93 11.47
C PHE A 81 8.47 5.83 11.93
N CYS A 82 8.71 4.58 11.49
CA CYS A 82 7.92 3.42 11.91
C CYS A 82 8.04 3.11 13.41
N THR A 83 9.07 3.63 14.07
CA THR A 83 9.29 3.54 15.53
C THR A 83 8.76 4.77 16.28
N GLY A 84 8.31 5.81 15.57
CA GLY A 84 7.82 7.07 16.14
C GLY A 84 6.35 7.00 16.52
N THR A 85 6.01 7.22 17.78
CA THR A 85 4.63 7.09 18.29
C THR A 85 3.68 8.01 17.55
N ASP A 86 4.04 9.29 17.37
CA ASP A 86 3.18 10.28 16.72
C ASP A 86 3.04 10.03 15.21
N ASP A 87 4.12 9.64 14.55
CA ASP A 87 4.10 9.33 13.12
C ASP A 87 3.24 8.12 12.82
N VAL A 88 3.34 7.06 13.63
CA VAL A 88 2.51 5.85 13.49
C VAL A 88 1.03 6.18 13.75
N ALA A 89 0.72 7.03 14.72
CA ALA A 89 -0.64 7.46 14.97
C ALA A 89 -1.22 8.24 13.78
N ARG A 90 -0.43 9.16 13.19
CA ARG A 90 -0.82 9.89 11.96
C ARG A 90 -1.02 8.96 10.77
N TYR A 91 -0.10 8.03 10.56
CA TYR A 91 -0.23 7.04 9.49
C TYR A 91 -1.55 6.26 9.60
N ARG A 92 -1.87 5.76 10.80
CA ARG A 92 -3.12 5.04 11.04
C ARG A 92 -4.36 5.89 10.76
N SER A 93 -4.31 7.18 11.08
CA SER A 93 -5.41 8.12 10.82
C SER A 93 -5.56 8.47 9.35
N LEU A 94 -4.47 8.63 8.62
CA LEU A 94 -4.45 9.06 7.22
C LEU A 94 -4.61 7.90 6.22
N GLY A 95 -4.21 6.70 6.64
CA GLY A 95 -4.13 5.51 5.78
C GLY A 95 -3.10 5.64 4.67
N THR A 96 -2.97 4.59 3.85
CA THR A 96 -2.03 4.55 2.72
C THR A 96 -2.25 5.67 1.72
N LYS A 97 -3.50 6.00 1.43
CA LYS A 97 -3.84 7.11 0.51
C LYS A 97 -3.31 8.45 1.02
N GLY A 98 -3.44 8.72 2.31
CA GLY A 98 -2.95 9.95 2.93
C GLY A 98 -1.42 10.08 2.93
N ILE A 99 -0.69 8.97 2.76
CA ILE A 99 0.77 8.94 2.58
C ILE A 99 1.17 9.02 1.10
N ALA A 100 0.43 8.38 0.21
CA ALA A 100 0.74 8.37 -1.22
C ALA A 100 0.45 9.72 -1.90
N GLU A 101 -0.64 10.39 -1.52
CA GLU A 101 -1.09 11.65 -2.11
C GLU A 101 -0.04 12.78 -2.04
N PRO A 102 0.62 13.05 -0.91
CA PRO A 102 1.68 14.06 -0.81
C PRO A 102 2.82 13.86 -1.80
N ILE A 103 3.19 12.60 -2.04
CA ILE A 103 4.27 12.21 -2.95
C ILE A 103 3.80 12.41 -4.40
N ALA A 104 2.65 11.85 -4.76
CA ALA A 104 2.11 11.95 -6.10
C ALA A 104 1.91 13.41 -6.54
N LYS A 105 1.36 14.27 -5.68
CA LYS A 105 1.19 15.71 -5.96
C LYS A 105 2.50 16.47 -6.11
N ALA A 106 3.56 16.04 -5.45
CA ALA A 106 4.86 16.67 -5.60
C ALA A 106 5.52 16.33 -6.95
N ILE A 107 5.27 15.11 -7.45
CA ILE A 107 5.79 14.62 -8.74
C ILE A 107 4.96 15.20 -9.89
N ASP A 108 3.65 15.14 -9.79
CA ASP A 108 2.72 15.70 -10.78
C ASP A 108 1.62 16.51 -10.06
N SER A 109 1.65 17.81 -10.22
CA SER A 109 0.66 18.71 -9.60
C SER A 109 -0.79 18.44 -10.05
N ARG A 110 -0.97 17.73 -11.17
CA ARG A 110 -2.29 17.28 -11.66
C ARG A 110 -2.81 16.06 -10.91
N ALA A 111 -1.94 15.35 -10.18
CA ALA A 111 -2.36 14.24 -9.32
C ALA A 111 -3.29 14.81 -8.23
N SER A 112 -4.58 14.84 -8.52
CA SER A 112 -5.59 15.11 -7.51
C SER A 112 -5.72 13.86 -6.62
N ALA A 113 -5.96 14.06 -5.33
CA ALA A 113 -6.53 13.00 -4.54
C ALA A 113 -7.71 12.46 -5.34
N CYS A 114 -7.75 11.16 -5.56
CA CYS A 114 -8.97 10.52 -6.02
C CYS A 114 -10.03 10.88 -4.97
N SER A 115 -10.77 11.96 -5.25
CA SER A 115 -11.87 12.39 -4.41
C SER A 115 -12.82 11.20 -4.39
N GLU A 116 -13.17 10.73 -3.20
CA GLU A 116 -14.41 10.02 -3.04
C GLU A 116 -15.51 11.01 -3.47
N GLN A 117 -15.79 11.03 -4.77
CA GLN A 117 -17.03 11.61 -5.24
C GLN A 117 -18.12 10.69 -4.69
N LYS A 118 -18.78 11.16 -3.64
CA LYS A 118 -20.15 10.76 -3.40
C LYS A 118 -20.95 11.20 -4.63
N ASN A 119 -20.85 10.44 -5.71
CA ASN A 119 -21.71 10.59 -6.85
C ASN A 119 -23.07 9.98 -6.52
N ASN A 120 -23.91 10.86 -6.01
CA ASN A 120 -25.34 10.74 -6.16
C ASN A 120 -25.70 11.22 -7.57
N GLN A 121 -25.36 10.43 -8.59
CA GLN A 121 -26.02 10.44 -9.93
C GLN A 121 -25.66 9.19 -10.70
N ASN A 122 -26.72 8.46 -10.99
CA ASN A 122 -26.88 7.27 -11.77
C ASN A 122 -26.39 7.46 -13.24
N THR A 123 -25.16 7.06 -13.55
CA THR A 123 -24.74 6.69 -14.90
C THR A 123 -23.61 5.66 -14.78
N GLY A 124 -23.92 4.42 -15.21
CA GLY A 124 -23.01 3.29 -15.09
C GLY A 124 -21.72 3.45 -15.89
N ILE A 125 -20.65 3.63 -15.15
CA ILE A 125 -19.29 3.22 -15.51
C ILE A 125 -18.69 2.72 -14.20
N GLU A 126 -18.52 1.44 -14.06
CA GLU A 126 -17.87 0.79 -12.94
C GLU A 126 -16.40 1.22 -12.90
N GLN A 127 -16.01 1.98 -11.86
CA GLN A 127 -14.60 2.13 -11.51
C GLN A 127 -14.16 0.83 -10.84
N GLU A 128 -13.33 0.07 -11.54
CA GLU A 128 -12.55 -1.01 -10.96
C GLU A 128 -11.59 -0.41 -9.90
N GLY A 129 -12.05 -0.31 -8.65
CA GLY A 129 -11.15 -0.30 -7.50
C GLY A 129 -10.42 -1.64 -7.54
N GLU A 130 -9.14 -1.67 -7.18
CA GLU A 130 -8.44 -2.93 -6.93
C GLU A 130 -9.27 -3.69 -5.88
N GLU A 131 -10.13 -4.60 -6.35
CA GLU A 131 -10.88 -5.48 -5.47
C GLU A 131 -9.84 -6.40 -4.85
N GLU A 132 -9.49 -6.12 -3.58
CA GLU A 132 -8.76 -7.10 -2.80
C GLU A 132 -9.52 -8.41 -2.92
N MET A 133 -8.88 -9.40 -3.56
CA MET A 133 -9.48 -10.73 -3.77
C MET A 133 -9.65 -11.45 -2.44
N LYS A 134 -10.53 -10.93 -1.59
CA LYS A 134 -10.88 -11.53 -0.30
C LYS A 134 -12.24 -12.19 -0.42
N CYS A 135 -12.34 -13.43 0.02
CA CYS A 135 -13.62 -14.13 0.04
C CYS A 135 -13.68 -15.20 1.12
N LEU A 136 -14.90 -15.56 1.46
CA LEU A 136 -15.20 -16.76 2.22
C LEU A 136 -15.65 -17.86 1.25
N PHE A 137 -15.33 -19.09 1.54
CA PHE A 137 -15.88 -20.21 0.77
C PHE A 137 -16.03 -21.47 1.61
N THR A 138 -16.96 -22.29 1.18
CA THR A 138 -17.17 -23.65 1.68
C THR A 138 -16.99 -24.63 0.53
N VAL A 139 -16.57 -25.85 0.86
CA VAL A 139 -16.49 -26.95 -0.10
C VAL A 139 -17.48 -28.03 0.36
N GLU A 140 -18.38 -28.42 -0.53
CA GLU A 140 -19.38 -29.43 -0.24
C GLU A 140 -18.73 -30.71 0.29
N GLY A 141 -19.25 -31.25 1.39
CA GLY A 141 -18.72 -32.43 2.05
C GLY A 141 -17.50 -32.20 2.96
N LYS A 142 -16.95 -30.99 3.04
CA LYS A 142 -15.79 -30.73 3.93
C LYS A 142 -16.15 -30.11 5.29
N GLY A 143 -17.37 -29.59 5.46
CA GLY A 143 -17.85 -29.07 6.76
C GLY A 143 -17.12 -27.85 7.31
N ALA A 144 -16.09 -27.35 6.65
CA ALA A 144 -15.28 -26.22 7.07
C ALA A 144 -15.59 -24.96 6.27
N VAL A 145 -15.43 -23.78 6.88
CA VAL A 145 -15.42 -22.48 6.22
C VAL A 145 -13.99 -22.03 6.05
N TYR A 146 -13.67 -21.55 4.87
CA TYR A 146 -12.34 -21.06 4.51
C TYR A 146 -12.40 -19.57 4.22
N TYR A 147 -11.39 -18.86 4.67
CA TYR A 147 -11.14 -17.45 4.35
C TYR A 147 -9.92 -17.33 3.45
N PHE A 148 -10.08 -16.68 2.31
CA PHE A 148 -8.99 -16.32 1.40
C PHE A 148 -8.71 -14.83 1.53
N ASP A 149 -7.48 -14.45 1.86
CA ASP A 149 -7.07 -13.05 2.08
C ASP A 149 -6.40 -12.40 0.85
N GLY A 150 -6.44 -13.08 -0.30
CA GLY A 150 -5.77 -12.67 -1.52
C GLY A 150 -4.41 -13.36 -1.74
N GLN A 151 -3.84 -13.95 -0.69
CA GLN A 151 -2.53 -14.64 -0.75
C GLN A 151 -2.59 -16.07 -0.23
N LYS A 152 -3.29 -16.32 0.87
CA LYS A 152 -3.39 -17.62 1.54
C LYS A 152 -4.82 -17.97 1.91
N VAL A 153 -5.04 -19.26 2.12
CA VAL A 153 -6.32 -19.78 2.64
C VAL A 153 -6.15 -20.16 4.11
N ILE A 154 -7.07 -19.67 4.92
CA ILE A 154 -7.14 -19.96 6.36
C ILE A 154 -8.43 -20.72 6.63
N THR A 155 -8.34 -21.85 7.33
CA THR A 155 -9.53 -22.57 7.80
C THR A 155 -10.04 -21.89 9.07
N LEU A 156 -11.30 -21.49 9.08
CA LEU A 156 -11.92 -20.94 10.28
C LEU A 156 -12.27 -22.04 11.26
N GLY A 157 -11.81 -21.89 12.51
CA GLY A 157 -11.96 -22.90 13.56
C GLY A 157 -13.21 -22.71 14.42
N HIS A 158 -13.78 -21.49 14.42
CA HIS A 158 -14.92 -21.15 15.27
C HIS A 158 -15.99 -20.35 14.48
N PRO A 159 -17.30 -20.58 14.72
CA PRO A 159 -18.38 -19.84 14.04
C PRO A 159 -18.32 -18.33 14.21
N ASP A 160 -17.76 -17.84 15.33
CA ASP A 160 -17.65 -16.42 15.60
C ASP A 160 -16.58 -15.75 14.74
N GLU A 161 -15.52 -16.46 14.32
CA GLU A 161 -14.50 -15.95 13.40
C GLU A 161 -15.12 -15.53 12.09
N LEU A 162 -16.05 -16.33 11.56
CA LEU A 162 -16.82 -16.00 10.36
C LEU A 162 -17.60 -14.69 10.52
N LYS A 163 -18.32 -14.54 11.63
CA LYS A 163 -19.13 -13.33 11.90
C LYS A 163 -18.25 -12.09 12.03
N ILE A 164 -17.14 -12.21 12.78
CA ILE A 164 -16.20 -11.11 12.99
C ILE A 164 -15.59 -10.67 11.67
N ILE A 165 -15.10 -11.60 10.85
CA ILE A 165 -14.49 -11.30 9.54
C ILE A 165 -15.51 -10.64 8.61
N GLN A 166 -16.74 -11.15 8.55
CA GLN A 166 -17.82 -10.56 7.75
C GLN A 166 -18.17 -9.14 8.22
N GLN A 167 -18.26 -8.91 9.54
CA GLN A 167 -18.56 -7.60 10.08
C GLN A 167 -17.45 -6.60 9.79
N ILE A 168 -16.20 -6.96 10.05
CA ILE A 168 -15.04 -6.10 9.76
C ILE A 168 -14.98 -5.76 8.26
N TYR A 169 -15.21 -6.74 7.39
CA TYR A 169 -15.22 -6.50 5.96
C TYR A 169 -16.32 -5.53 5.55
N LYS A 170 -17.53 -5.74 6.08
CA LYS A 170 -18.68 -4.88 5.83
C LYS A 170 -18.46 -3.44 6.30
N ASP A 171 -17.89 -3.28 7.50
CA ASP A 171 -17.60 -1.95 8.07
C ASP A 171 -16.56 -1.19 7.24
N ASN A 172 -15.57 -1.90 6.68
CA ASN A 172 -14.52 -1.31 5.89
C ASN A 172 -14.89 -1.07 4.41
N ASN A 173 -15.80 -1.89 3.85
CA ASN A 173 -16.09 -1.87 2.40
C ASN A 173 -17.54 -1.46 2.07
N GLY A 174 -18.40 -1.29 3.07
CA GLY A 174 -19.82 -0.94 2.88
C GLY A 174 -20.66 -2.04 2.23
N LYS A 175 -20.07 -3.20 1.93
CA LYS A 175 -20.72 -4.37 1.29
C LYS A 175 -20.33 -5.65 2.01
N ASP A 176 -21.15 -6.68 1.84
CA ASP A 176 -20.86 -8.00 2.41
C ASP A 176 -19.69 -8.67 1.66
N MET A 177 -18.87 -9.45 2.40
CA MET A 177 -17.77 -10.20 1.81
C MET A 177 -18.34 -11.28 0.87
N PRO A 178 -17.76 -11.45 -0.35
CA PRO A 178 -18.16 -12.54 -1.25
C PRO A 178 -18.06 -13.91 -0.56
N CYS A 179 -19.12 -14.69 -0.65
CA CYS A 179 -19.22 -16.04 -0.10
C CYS A 179 -19.52 -17.04 -1.19
N TYR A 180 -18.65 -18.03 -1.37
CA TYR A 180 -18.81 -19.07 -2.40
C TYR A 180 -19.09 -20.44 -1.79
N LYS A 181 -19.90 -21.22 -2.49
CA LYS A 181 -20.09 -22.65 -2.19
C LYS A 181 -19.57 -23.44 -3.39
N TRP A 182 -18.50 -24.18 -3.18
CA TRP A 182 -17.86 -24.94 -4.24
C TRP A 182 -18.08 -26.43 -4.09
N SER A 183 -18.30 -27.09 -5.22
CA SER A 183 -18.32 -28.56 -5.27
C SER A 183 -16.87 -29.07 -5.25
N PRO A 184 -16.56 -30.17 -4.55
CA PRO A 184 -15.24 -30.80 -4.60
C PRO A 184 -14.88 -31.32 -5.99
N LYS A 185 -15.87 -31.53 -6.86
CA LYS A 185 -15.70 -31.92 -8.26
C LYS A 185 -15.43 -30.73 -9.18
N ALA A 186 -15.68 -29.50 -8.74
CA ALA A 186 -15.45 -28.31 -9.52
C ALA A 186 -13.94 -27.96 -9.51
N PRO A 187 -13.35 -27.63 -10.67
CA PRO A 187 -11.91 -27.35 -10.75
C PRO A 187 -11.48 -26.11 -9.99
N TRP A 188 -12.39 -25.24 -9.57
CA TRP A 188 -12.13 -23.97 -8.90
C TRP A 188 -11.35 -24.12 -7.59
N TYR A 189 -11.81 -25.00 -6.70
CA TYR A 189 -11.13 -25.23 -5.42
C TYR A 189 -9.71 -25.78 -5.64
N ALA A 190 -9.56 -26.81 -6.44
CA ALA A 190 -8.27 -27.41 -6.71
C ALA A 190 -7.31 -26.43 -7.42
N ARG A 191 -7.83 -25.60 -8.31
CA ARG A 191 -7.02 -24.56 -9.00
C ARG A 191 -6.59 -23.45 -8.07
N LEU A 192 -7.49 -22.93 -7.20
CA LEU A 192 -7.11 -21.93 -6.20
C LEU A 192 -6.00 -22.48 -5.30
N MET A 193 -6.17 -23.68 -4.78
CA MET A 193 -5.16 -24.31 -3.91
C MET A 193 -3.84 -24.52 -4.64
N SER A 194 -3.84 -24.94 -5.90
CA SER A 194 -2.61 -25.09 -6.68
C SER A 194 -1.87 -23.77 -6.92
N VAL A 195 -2.60 -22.69 -7.15
CA VAL A 195 -1.99 -21.35 -7.34
C VAL A 195 -1.37 -20.84 -6.05
N ILE A 196 -2.02 -21.06 -4.91
CA ILE A 196 -1.53 -20.63 -3.60
C ILE A 196 -0.28 -21.41 -3.20
N TYR A 197 -0.31 -22.73 -3.30
CA TYR A 197 0.83 -23.59 -2.91
C TYR A 197 1.97 -23.61 -3.93
N SER A 198 1.74 -23.29 -5.21
CA SER A 198 2.83 -23.18 -6.19
C SER A 198 3.73 -21.98 -5.98
N LYS A 199 3.27 -20.95 -5.24
CA LYS A 199 4.10 -19.78 -4.89
C LYS A 199 5.06 -20.02 -3.73
N GLU A 200 4.84 -21.05 -2.91
CA GLU A 200 5.76 -21.40 -1.82
C GLU A 200 7.02 -22.15 -2.28
N THR A 201 7.07 -22.60 -3.54
CA THR A 201 8.15 -23.43 -4.07
C THR A 201 9.11 -22.69 -5.02
N THR A 202 8.99 -21.38 -5.18
CA THR A 202 9.90 -20.59 -6.02
C THR A 202 10.70 -19.60 -5.18
N SER A 203 11.51 -20.16 -4.28
CA SER A 203 12.68 -19.49 -3.70
C SER A 203 13.89 -20.34 -4.05
N ILE A 204 14.44 -20.10 -5.22
CA ILE A 204 15.81 -20.47 -5.58
C ILE A 204 16.52 -19.20 -6.02
#